data_8a0d9a0f5e27cbb31b7f4941950d4016
#
_entry.id   8a0d9a0f5e27cbb31b7f4941950d4016
#
_cell.length_a   1.000
_cell.length_b   1.000
_cell.length_c   1.000
_cell.angle_alpha   90.00
_cell.angle_beta   90.00
_cell.angle_gamma   90.00
#
_symmetry.space_group_name_H-M   'P 1'
#
loop_
_entity.id
_entity.type
_entity.pdbx_description
1 polymer ?
#
loop_
_entity_poly.entity_id
_entity_poly.type
_entity_poly.pdbx_seq_one_letter_code
_entity_poly.pdbx_strand_id
1 'polypeptide(L)'
;SPERFINIDKSGLANTRPIKGTIKRTSNSKIKLKKSRKDQAENLMIVDLMRNDLGKLAKLNSVTTDSLFDIDSFSNLHHMSSSISAQKNSSSLALITSSLPPGSMTGAPKIASMQAITKLELQQRGVYSGIIGYFGGDGSADFSVVIRTIIIQGNYFEFQVGGGIIYDSEPEKELLETYIKAKAICKTLNISELELDNL
;
A
#
# COMPACT_ATOMS: atom_id res chain seq x y z
N SER A 1 -4.22 -4.40 -8.53
CA SER A 1 -3.96 -4.11 -7.12
C SER A 1 -4.84 -2.95 -6.63
N PRO A 2 -5.33 -3.01 -5.39
CA PRO A 2 -6.20 -1.98 -4.83
C PRO A 2 -5.46 -0.69 -4.41
N GLU A 3 -4.13 -0.67 -4.41
CA GLU A 3 -3.33 0.48 -4.00
C GLU A 3 -2.41 0.94 -5.14
N ARG A 4 -2.59 2.20 -5.56
CA ARG A 4 -1.68 2.84 -6.51
C ARG A 4 -0.40 3.23 -5.78
N PHE A 5 0.75 2.86 -6.35
CA PHE A 5 2.05 3.29 -5.83
C PHE A 5 2.36 4.72 -6.26
N ILE A 6 2.65 4.93 -7.52
CA ILE A 6 2.92 6.25 -8.10
C ILE A 6 2.37 6.27 -9.53
N ASN A 7 1.65 7.33 -9.85
CA ASN A 7 1.29 7.69 -11.21
C ASN A 7 2.09 8.93 -11.60
N ILE A 8 2.63 8.96 -12.80
CA ILE A 8 3.31 10.13 -13.39
C ILE A 8 2.61 10.44 -14.70
N ASP A 9 2.12 11.64 -14.85
CA ASP A 9 1.52 12.07 -16.11
C ASP A 9 2.56 12.55 -17.12
N LYS A 10 2.14 12.82 -18.34
CA LYS A 10 3.00 13.33 -19.43
C LYS A 10 3.65 14.68 -19.13
N SER A 11 3.09 15.48 -18.20
CA SER A 11 3.69 16.75 -17.77
C SER A 11 4.79 16.53 -16.72
N GLY A 12 4.94 15.31 -16.22
CA GLY A 12 5.87 14.94 -15.18
C GLY A 12 5.35 15.20 -13.77
N LEU A 13 4.06 15.45 -13.61
CA LEU A 13 3.43 15.50 -12.29
C LEU A 13 3.25 14.08 -11.76
N ALA A 14 3.95 13.77 -10.67
CA ALA A 14 3.85 12.51 -9.96
C ALA A 14 2.80 12.61 -8.85
N ASN A 15 1.95 11.60 -8.75
CA ASN A 15 0.90 11.50 -7.73
C ASN A 15 0.98 10.15 -7.04
N THR A 16 0.79 10.14 -5.73
CA THR A 16 0.61 8.92 -4.93
C THR A 16 -0.58 9.08 -4.00
N ARG A 17 -1.27 7.96 -3.73
CA ARG A 17 -2.46 7.98 -2.88
C ARG A 17 -2.45 6.80 -1.90
N PRO A 18 -1.65 6.88 -0.83
CA PRO A 18 -1.61 5.83 0.18
C PRO A 18 -2.97 5.66 0.88
N ILE A 19 -3.32 4.40 1.12
CA ILE A 19 -4.55 4.00 1.80
C ILE A 19 -4.18 3.40 3.14
N LYS A 20 -4.78 3.92 4.22
CA LYS A 20 -4.73 3.34 5.56
C LYS A 20 -6.08 3.54 6.24
N GLY A 21 -6.54 2.50 6.90
CA GLY A 21 -7.88 2.48 7.49
C GLY A 21 -8.95 2.00 6.50
N THR A 22 -9.59 0.92 6.88
CA THR A 22 -10.69 0.31 6.13
C THR A 22 -11.80 -0.09 7.10
N ILE A 23 -13.02 0.22 6.76
CA ILE A 23 -14.18 -0.16 7.57
C ILE A 23 -15.31 -0.65 6.67
N LYS A 24 -16.04 -1.68 7.12
CA LYS A 24 -17.26 -2.15 6.44
C LYS A 24 -18.29 -1.03 6.38
N ARG A 25 -18.93 -0.87 5.23
CA ARG A 25 -19.94 0.17 5.01
C ARG A 25 -21.19 -0.11 5.84
N THR A 26 -21.52 0.84 6.71
CA THR A 26 -22.75 0.92 7.51
C THR A 26 -23.16 2.39 7.61
N SER A 27 -24.32 2.69 8.17
CA SER A 27 -24.88 4.05 8.24
C SER A 27 -23.91 5.09 8.86
N ASN A 28 -23.12 4.70 9.88
CA ASN A 28 -22.23 5.63 10.61
C ASN A 28 -20.73 5.34 10.41
N SER A 29 -20.37 4.33 9.61
CA SER A 29 -18.98 3.88 9.49
C SER A 29 -18.07 4.91 8.86
N LYS A 30 -18.56 5.70 7.90
CA LYS A 30 -17.81 6.80 7.29
C LYS A 30 -17.32 7.83 8.33
N ILE A 31 -18.23 8.23 9.23
CA ILE A 31 -17.90 9.20 10.30
C ILE A 31 -16.94 8.56 11.30
N LYS A 32 -17.15 7.28 11.65
CA LYS A 32 -16.30 6.54 12.56
C LYS A 32 -14.87 6.46 12.01
N LEU A 33 -14.71 6.08 10.75
CA LEU A 33 -13.40 6.02 10.10
C LEU A 33 -12.72 7.39 10.08
N LYS A 34 -13.45 8.44 9.66
CA LYS A 34 -12.90 9.81 9.61
C LYS A 34 -12.42 10.32 10.97
N LYS A 35 -13.02 9.86 12.08
CA LYS A 35 -12.65 10.25 13.45
C LYS A 35 -11.64 9.30 14.10
N SER A 36 -11.23 8.24 13.44
CA SER A 36 -10.28 7.26 13.98
C SER A 36 -8.88 7.87 14.08
N ARG A 37 -8.44 8.17 15.29
CA ARG A 37 -7.08 8.71 15.52
C ARG A 37 -5.99 7.72 15.14
N LYS A 38 -6.23 6.42 15.36
CA LYS A 38 -5.30 5.34 14.96
C LYS A 38 -5.10 5.37 13.44
N ASP A 39 -6.19 5.28 12.66
CA ASP A 39 -6.10 5.25 11.19
C ASP A 39 -5.50 6.54 10.62
N GLN A 40 -5.82 7.71 11.23
CA GLN A 40 -5.20 8.98 10.85
C GLN A 40 -3.69 9.00 11.11
N ALA A 41 -3.24 8.51 12.27
CA ALA A 41 -1.81 8.46 12.61
C ALA A 41 -1.04 7.53 11.68
N GLU A 42 -1.58 6.34 11.39
CA GLU A 42 -0.98 5.39 10.43
C GLU A 42 -0.94 5.98 9.02
N ASN A 43 -2.01 6.63 8.58
CA ASN A 43 -2.06 7.28 7.27
C ASN A 43 -1.04 8.40 7.17
N LEU A 44 -0.96 9.27 8.20
CA LEU A 44 -0.02 10.39 8.24
C LEU A 44 1.43 9.94 8.19
N MET A 45 1.78 8.85 8.87
CA MET A 45 3.12 8.26 8.82
C MET A 45 3.51 7.85 7.39
N ILE A 46 2.59 7.25 6.65
CA ILE A 46 2.86 6.88 5.25
C ILE A 46 2.88 8.10 4.32
N VAL A 47 2.02 9.09 4.57
CA VAL A 47 2.06 10.38 3.85
C VAL A 47 3.44 11.01 3.97
N ASP A 48 3.99 11.09 5.18
CA ASP A 48 5.30 11.70 5.41
C ASP A 48 6.42 10.90 4.74
N LEU A 49 6.36 9.58 4.80
CA LEU A 49 7.29 8.70 4.11
C LEU A 49 7.24 8.90 2.59
N MET A 50 6.04 8.95 2.00
CA MET A 50 5.88 9.18 0.55
C MET A 50 6.32 10.58 0.12
N ARG A 51 6.08 11.61 0.95
CA ARG A 51 6.62 12.96 0.71
C ARG A 51 8.14 12.96 0.68
N ASN A 52 8.77 12.24 1.60
CA ASN A 52 10.22 12.08 1.63
C ASN A 52 10.73 11.35 0.37
N ASP A 53 10.08 10.24 -0.03
CA ASP A 53 10.49 9.47 -1.19
C ASP A 53 10.37 10.27 -2.50
N LEU A 54 9.25 10.95 -2.72
CA LEU A 54 9.08 11.82 -3.89
C LEU A 54 10.07 12.99 -3.85
N GLY A 55 10.30 13.56 -2.67
CA GLY A 55 11.19 14.71 -2.47
C GLY A 55 12.64 14.50 -2.88
N LYS A 56 13.11 13.22 -2.90
CA LYS A 56 14.48 12.89 -3.33
C LYS A 56 14.78 13.33 -4.76
N LEU A 57 13.81 13.24 -5.66
CA LEU A 57 13.99 13.52 -7.10
C LEU A 57 12.89 14.44 -7.67
N ALA A 58 12.16 15.15 -6.82
CA ALA A 58 11.22 16.19 -7.22
C ALA A 58 11.91 17.54 -7.39
N LYS A 59 11.28 18.45 -8.12
CA LYS A 59 11.69 19.86 -8.13
C LYS A 59 11.57 20.46 -6.73
N LEU A 60 12.48 21.34 -6.38
CA LEU A 60 12.45 22.01 -5.09
C LEU A 60 11.09 22.68 -4.86
N ASN A 61 10.56 22.55 -3.64
CA ASN A 61 9.27 23.10 -3.21
C ASN A 61 8.05 22.61 -4.01
N SER A 62 8.16 21.52 -4.79
CA SER A 62 7.03 20.99 -5.56
C SER A 62 6.25 19.87 -4.87
N VAL A 63 6.77 19.33 -3.76
CA VAL A 63 6.07 18.27 -3.02
C VAL A 63 4.94 18.89 -2.21
N THR A 64 3.71 18.54 -2.54
CA THR A 64 2.50 19.03 -1.86
C THR A 64 1.68 17.86 -1.32
N THR A 65 1.00 18.10 -0.21
CA THR A 65 -0.04 17.22 0.29
C THR A 65 -1.38 17.82 -0.15
N ASP A 66 -1.99 17.23 -1.17
CA ASP A 66 -3.17 17.80 -1.83
C ASP A 66 -4.42 17.57 -0.98
N SER A 67 -4.49 16.43 -0.29
CA SER A 67 -5.56 16.13 0.67
C SER A 67 -5.09 15.17 1.76
N LEU A 68 -5.74 15.24 2.92
CA LEU A 68 -5.52 14.36 4.06
C LEU A 68 -6.84 13.74 4.52
N PHE A 69 -6.79 12.43 4.81
CA PHE A 69 -7.88 11.68 5.44
C PHE A 69 -9.20 11.72 4.67
N ASP A 70 -9.13 11.67 3.36
CA ASP A 70 -10.29 11.51 2.50
C ASP A 70 -10.92 10.14 2.74
N ILE A 71 -12.25 10.09 2.63
CA ILE A 71 -12.98 8.82 2.76
C ILE A 71 -13.55 8.44 1.41
N ASP A 72 -12.92 7.45 0.79
CA ASP A 72 -13.40 6.81 -0.42
C ASP A 72 -14.47 5.77 -0.06
N SER A 73 -15.61 5.85 -0.73
CA SER A 73 -16.75 4.98 -0.44
C SER A 73 -16.98 4.02 -1.59
N PHE A 74 -16.92 2.73 -1.30
CA PHE A 74 -17.22 1.64 -2.21
C PHE A 74 -18.55 0.97 -1.85
N SER A 75 -18.97 0.00 -2.62
CA SER A 75 -20.25 -0.71 -2.40
C SER A 75 -20.36 -1.35 -1.01
N ASN A 76 -19.27 -1.93 -0.51
CA ASN A 76 -19.22 -2.73 0.72
C ASN A 76 -18.32 -2.18 1.83
N LEU A 77 -17.48 -1.16 1.55
CA LEU A 77 -16.53 -0.62 2.51
C LEU A 77 -16.22 0.86 2.28
N HIS A 78 -15.56 1.47 3.26
CA HIS A 78 -14.90 2.77 3.14
C HIS A 78 -13.40 2.62 3.37
N HIS A 79 -12.59 3.36 2.60
CA HIS A 79 -11.16 3.52 2.82
C HIS A 79 -10.84 4.96 3.22
N MET A 80 -9.83 5.13 4.07
CA MET A 80 -9.18 6.41 4.31
C MET A 80 -7.95 6.52 3.42
N SER A 81 -7.83 7.62 2.68
CA SER A 81 -6.70 7.89 1.79
C SER A 81 -6.23 9.33 1.94
N SER A 82 -5.00 9.59 1.54
CA SER A 82 -4.44 10.94 1.41
C SER A 82 -3.75 11.06 0.07
N SER A 83 -3.68 12.25 -0.49
CA SER A 83 -3.06 12.49 -1.80
C SER A 83 -1.83 13.36 -1.66
N ILE A 84 -0.75 12.97 -2.34
CA ILE A 84 0.50 13.70 -2.41
C ILE A 84 0.88 13.85 -3.88
N SER A 85 1.30 15.04 -4.27
CA SER A 85 1.85 15.29 -5.59
C SER A 85 3.22 15.94 -5.54
N ALA A 86 3.99 15.76 -6.63
CA ALA A 86 5.30 16.37 -6.79
C ALA A 86 5.66 16.49 -8.28
N GLN A 87 6.25 17.59 -8.69
CA GLN A 87 6.79 17.71 -10.03
C GLN A 87 8.15 17.03 -10.10
N LYS A 88 8.29 16.00 -10.93
CA LYS A 88 9.59 15.30 -11.08
C LYS A 88 10.67 16.22 -11.63
N ASN A 89 11.91 16.00 -11.15
CA ASN A 89 13.13 16.67 -11.64
C ASN A 89 14.14 15.68 -12.22
N SER A 90 13.64 14.50 -12.65
CA SER A 90 14.44 13.39 -13.15
C SER A 90 13.61 12.56 -14.14
N SER A 91 14.17 11.46 -14.65
CA SER A 91 13.39 10.51 -15.43
C SER A 91 12.32 9.82 -14.56
N SER A 92 11.22 9.39 -15.16
CA SER A 92 10.17 8.64 -14.46
C SER A 92 10.73 7.36 -13.84
N LEU A 93 11.65 6.67 -14.53
CA LEU A 93 12.34 5.50 -14.00
C LEU A 93 13.13 5.82 -12.73
N ALA A 94 13.92 6.89 -12.73
CA ALA A 94 14.71 7.29 -11.56
C ALA A 94 13.81 7.62 -10.34
N LEU A 95 12.71 8.36 -10.55
CA LEU A 95 11.78 8.69 -9.48
C LEU A 95 11.13 7.42 -8.90
N ILE A 96 10.66 6.51 -9.74
CA ILE A 96 10.05 5.25 -9.29
C ILE A 96 11.07 4.41 -8.52
N THR A 97 12.30 4.23 -9.05
CA THR A 97 13.32 3.38 -8.40
C THR A 97 13.81 3.96 -7.08
N SER A 98 13.95 5.29 -6.96
CA SER A 98 14.36 5.94 -5.71
C SER A 98 13.28 5.89 -4.62
N SER A 99 12.03 5.67 -5.00
CA SER A 99 10.90 5.55 -4.09
C SER A 99 10.67 4.11 -3.60
N LEU A 100 11.35 3.13 -4.19
CA LEU A 100 11.26 1.71 -3.81
C LEU A 100 11.99 1.40 -2.49
N PRO A 101 11.53 0.34 -1.80
CA PRO A 101 10.23 -0.31 -1.94
C PRO A 101 9.07 0.57 -1.43
N PRO A 102 7.79 0.24 -1.76
CA PRO A 102 6.63 1.02 -1.30
C PRO A 102 6.62 1.17 0.22
N GLY A 103 6.47 2.41 0.69
CA GLY A 103 6.50 2.72 2.12
C GLY A 103 5.36 2.08 2.91
N SER A 104 4.18 1.94 2.30
CA SER A 104 3.02 1.27 2.89
C SER A 104 3.25 -0.22 3.16
N MET A 105 4.25 -0.83 2.50
CA MET A 105 4.60 -2.25 2.60
C MET A 105 5.84 -2.51 3.47
N THR A 106 6.60 -1.48 3.80
CA THR A 106 7.81 -1.58 4.64
C THR A 106 7.60 -0.97 6.01
N GLY A 107 7.42 0.32 6.08
CA GLY A 107 7.25 1.06 7.32
C GLY A 107 8.21 2.27 7.42
N ALA A 108 8.11 2.98 8.51
CA ALA A 108 8.95 4.13 8.82
C ALA A 108 9.67 3.94 10.17
N PRO A 109 11.01 4.20 10.22
CA PRO A 109 11.93 4.58 9.13
C PRO A 109 12.18 3.43 8.14
N LYS A 110 12.15 3.72 6.83
CA LYS A 110 12.16 2.69 5.78
C LYS A 110 13.31 1.69 5.89
N ILE A 111 14.55 2.16 6.04
CA ILE A 111 15.74 1.29 6.10
C ILE A 111 15.69 0.37 7.33
N ALA A 112 15.34 0.91 8.49
CA ALA A 112 15.23 0.12 9.72
C ALA A 112 14.13 -0.94 9.61
N SER A 113 12.97 -0.57 9.04
CA SER A 113 11.87 -1.51 8.80
C SER A 113 12.27 -2.63 7.84
N MET A 114 12.96 -2.31 6.74
CA MET A 114 13.47 -3.32 5.80
C MET A 114 14.44 -4.30 6.47
N GLN A 115 15.34 -3.79 7.32
CA GLN A 115 16.27 -4.63 8.08
C GLN A 115 15.53 -5.55 9.06
N ALA A 116 14.49 -5.06 9.73
CA ALA A 116 13.65 -5.86 10.62
C ALA A 116 12.90 -6.95 9.84
N ILE A 117 12.27 -6.61 8.72
CA ILE A 117 11.58 -7.55 7.83
C ILE A 117 12.53 -8.68 7.41
N THR A 118 13.74 -8.33 6.93
CA THR A 118 14.75 -9.34 6.51
C THR A 118 15.17 -10.29 7.62
N LYS A 119 15.12 -9.84 8.88
CA LYS A 119 15.50 -10.67 10.04
C LYS A 119 14.35 -11.52 10.56
N LEU A 120 13.12 -11.04 10.46
CA LEU A 120 11.95 -11.65 11.09
C LEU A 120 11.15 -12.54 10.15
N GLU A 121 11.08 -12.20 8.86
CA GLU A 121 10.37 -13.02 7.88
C GLU A 121 11.24 -14.20 7.43
N LEU A 122 10.68 -15.40 7.56
CA LEU A 122 11.37 -16.65 7.21
C LEU A 122 11.45 -16.89 5.70
N GLN A 123 10.55 -16.26 4.93
CA GLN A 123 10.42 -16.42 3.50
C GLN A 123 10.63 -15.10 2.76
N GLN A 124 11.15 -15.18 1.55
CA GLN A 124 11.25 -14.02 0.68
C GLN A 124 9.86 -13.62 0.16
N ARG A 125 9.61 -12.33 0.12
CA ARG A 125 8.33 -11.79 -0.38
C ARG A 125 8.15 -11.95 -1.90
N GLY A 126 9.22 -12.17 -2.66
CA GLY A 126 9.16 -12.27 -4.11
C GLY A 126 8.56 -11.02 -4.74
N VAL A 127 7.49 -11.18 -5.52
CA VAL A 127 6.78 -10.05 -6.13
C VAL A 127 5.85 -9.33 -5.15
N TYR A 128 5.45 -9.99 -4.05
CA TYR A 128 4.63 -9.38 -3.00
C TYR A 128 5.36 -8.18 -2.39
N SER A 129 4.65 -7.10 -2.15
CA SER A 129 5.22 -5.83 -1.68
C SER A 129 6.10 -5.08 -2.69
N GLY A 130 6.24 -5.60 -3.90
CA GLY A 130 6.86 -4.91 -5.02
C GLY A 130 5.88 -3.99 -5.75
N ILE A 131 6.19 -3.66 -6.98
CA ILE A 131 5.34 -2.85 -7.86
C ILE A 131 5.11 -3.54 -9.20
N ILE A 132 3.96 -3.27 -9.80
CA ILE A 132 3.62 -3.67 -11.16
C ILE A 132 3.01 -2.49 -11.90
N GLY A 133 3.39 -2.28 -13.15
CA GLY A 133 2.90 -1.15 -13.92
C GLY A 133 3.61 -0.99 -15.25
N TYR A 134 3.59 0.21 -15.80
CA TYR A 134 4.18 0.50 -17.10
C TYR A 134 4.81 1.89 -17.16
N PHE A 135 5.71 2.05 -18.10
CA PHE A 135 6.22 3.34 -18.57
C PHE A 135 5.66 3.61 -19.97
N GLY A 136 5.04 4.76 -20.17
CA GLY A 136 4.60 5.23 -21.47
C GLY A 136 5.75 5.85 -22.27
N GLY A 137 5.69 5.75 -23.60
CA GLY A 137 6.66 6.39 -24.50
C GLY A 137 6.63 7.93 -24.43
N ASP A 138 5.58 8.53 -23.88
CA ASP A 138 5.42 9.96 -23.63
C ASP A 138 6.00 10.45 -22.29
N GLY A 139 6.68 9.55 -21.54
CA GLY A 139 7.27 9.83 -20.24
C GLY A 139 6.29 9.65 -19.07
N SER A 140 5.04 9.26 -19.33
CA SER A 140 4.08 8.85 -18.31
C SER A 140 4.46 7.52 -17.66
N ALA A 141 3.92 7.25 -16.48
CA ALA A 141 4.07 5.97 -15.80
C ALA A 141 2.91 5.74 -14.84
N ASP A 142 2.50 4.49 -14.64
CA ASP A 142 1.51 4.15 -13.61
C ASP A 142 1.85 2.79 -13.00
N PHE A 143 2.06 2.79 -11.69
CA PHE A 143 2.46 1.61 -10.92
C PHE A 143 1.54 1.40 -9.72
N SER A 144 1.17 0.14 -9.52
CA SER A 144 0.45 -0.33 -8.34
C SER A 144 1.38 -1.10 -7.41
N VAL A 145 1.08 -1.08 -6.12
CA VAL A 145 1.71 -1.98 -5.13
C VAL A 145 1.22 -3.41 -5.37
N VAL A 146 2.10 -4.40 -5.35
CA VAL A 146 1.73 -5.81 -5.54
C VAL A 146 1.21 -6.38 -4.21
N ILE A 147 -0.10 -6.25 -4.02
CA ILE A 147 -0.91 -6.85 -2.95
C ILE A 147 -2.16 -7.46 -3.55
N ARG A 148 -2.82 -8.36 -2.82
CA ARG A 148 -4.05 -9.05 -3.29
C ARG A 148 -3.86 -9.68 -4.69
N THR A 149 -2.67 -10.21 -4.92
CA THR A 149 -2.23 -10.75 -6.20
C THR A 149 -1.96 -12.23 -6.03
N ILE A 150 -2.41 -13.02 -6.99
CA ILE A 150 -2.20 -14.46 -7.06
C ILE A 150 -1.15 -14.72 -8.13
N ILE A 151 -0.13 -15.48 -7.81
CA ILE A 151 0.90 -15.95 -8.74
C ILE A 151 0.52 -17.37 -9.13
N ILE A 152 0.49 -17.67 -10.43
CA ILE A 152 0.16 -18.98 -10.95
C ILE A 152 1.36 -19.50 -11.77
N GLN A 153 1.87 -20.66 -11.39
CA GLN A 153 2.96 -21.34 -12.09
C GLN A 153 2.58 -22.82 -12.32
N GLY A 154 2.21 -23.15 -13.55
CA GLY A 154 1.71 -24.48 -13.87
C GLY A 154 0.48 -24.82 -13.06
N ASN A 155 0.56 -25.84 -12.21
CA ASN A 155 -0.53 -26.30 -11.34
C ASN A 155 -0.48 -25.72 -9.91
N TYR A 156 0.49 -24.85 -9.65
CA TYR A 156 0.64 -24.21 -8.33
C TYR A 156 0.20 -22.77 -8.39
N PHE A 157 -0.40 -22.32 -7.31
CA PHE A 157 -0.65 -20.90 -7.09
C PHE A 157 -0.17 -20.52 -5.69
N GLU A 158 0.29 -19.30 -5.57
CA GLU A 158 0.64 -18.72 -4.28
C GLU A 158 0.12 -17.28 -4.19
N PHE A 159 -0.14 -16.83 -2.98
CA PHE A 159 -0.41 -15.44 -2.67
C PHE A 159 0.10 -15.13 -1.27
N GLN A 160 0.44 -13.88 -1.03
CA GLN A 160 0.86 -13.42 0.28
C GLN A 160 -0.07 -12.34 0.80
N VAL A 161 -0.26 -12.35 2.10
CA VAL A 161 -1.02 -11.35 2.87
C VAL A 161 -0.20 -10.88 4.06
N GLY A 162 -0.53 -9.72 4.61
CA GLY A 162 0.14 -9.20 5.78
C GLY A 162 -0.61 -8.03 6.39
N GLY A 163 -0.20 -7.64 7.58
CA GLY A 163 -0.69 -6.48 8.33
C GLY A 163 0.41 -5.45 8.58
N GLY A 164 0.03 -4.27 9.01
CA GLY A 164 0.95 -3.26 9.51
C GLY A 164 1.09 -3.39 11.02
N ILE A 165 2.30 -3.62 11.50
CA ILE A 165 2.59 -3.75 12.92
C ILE A 165 3.05 -2.39 13.47
N ILE A 166 2.38 -1.91 14.49
CA ILE A 166 2.72 -0.70 15.24
C ILE A 166 2.87 -1.02 16.72
N TYR A 167 3.34 -0.06 17.51
CA TYR A 167 3.54 -0.24 18.96
C TYR A 167 2.29 -0.72 19.72
N ASP A 168 1.12 -0.23 19.32
CA ASP A 168 -0.18 -0.58 19.95
C ASP A 168 -0.84 -1.81 19.30
N SER A 169 -0.17 -2.53 18.41
CA SER A 169 -0.71 -3.73 17.77
C SER A 169 -0.82 -4.88 18.77
N GLU A 170 -1.95 -5.58 18.71
CA GLU A 170 -2.22 -6.81 19.47
C GLU A 170 -2.02 -8.02 18.54
N PRO A 171 -1.10 -8.97 18.84
CA PRO A 171 -0.74 -10.06 17.92
C PRO A 171 -1.93 -10.83 17.36
N GLU A 172 -2.90 -11.20 18.20
CA GLU A 172 -4.07 -11.96 17.80
C GLU A 172 -4.98 -11.18 16.84
N LYS A 173 -5.09 -9.86 17.03
CA LYS A 173 -5.89 -9.00 16.13
C LYS A 173 -5.20 -8.80 14.78
N GLU A 174 -3.89 -8.66 14.78
CA GLU A 174 -3.11 -8.54 13.55
C GLU A 174 -3.13 -9.85 12.74
N LEU A 175 -3.02 -10.99 13.43
CA LEU A 175 -3.17 -12.31 12.80
C LEU A 175 -4.57 -12.46 12.19
N LEU A 176 -5.62 -12.14 12.94
CA LEU A 176 -6.99 -12.18 12.42
C LEU A 176 -7.18 -11.28 11.20
N GLU A 177 -6.53 -10.11 11.19
CA GLU A 177 -6.57 -9.20 10.04
C GLU A 177 -5.96 -9.84 8.78
N THR A 178 -4.86 -10.61 8.92
CA THR A 178 -4.26 -11.32 7.79
C THR A 178 -5.19 -12.38 7.22
N TYR A 179 -5.87 -13.15 8.07
CA TYR A 179 -6.90 -14.12 7.63
C TYR A 179 -8.06 -13.45 6.91
N ILE A 180 -8.55 -12.33 7.41
CA ILE A 180 -9.62 -11.57 6.74
C ILE A 180 -9.17 -11.09 5.34
N LYS A 181 -7.92 -10.67 5.21
CA LYS A 181 -7.34 -10.28 3.92
C LYS A 181 -7.19 -11.46 2.95
N ALA A 182 -6.83 -12.64 3.44
CA ALA A 182 -6.73 -13.86 2.65
C ALA A 182 -8.10 -14.36 2.17
N LYS A 183 -9.14 -14.23 3.00
CA LYS A 183 -10.48 -14.77 2.76
C LYS A 183 -11.08 -14.40 1.39
N ALA A 184 -10.85 -13.19 0.91
CA ALA A 184 -11.34 -12.76 -0.41
C ALA A 184 -10.67 -13.53 -1.56
N ILE A 185 -9.38 -13.81 -1.44
CA ILE A 185 -8.59 -14.58 -2.41
C ILE A 185 -9.04 -16.05 -2.37
N CYS A 186 -9.12 -16.63 -1.18
CA CYS A 186 -9.56 -18.02 -0.98
C CYS A 186 -10.96 -18.26 -1.56
N LYS A 187 -11.88 -17.34 -1.33
CA LYS A 187 -13.23 -17.40 -1.93
C LYS A 187 -13.18 -17.42 -3.46
N THR A 188 -12.31 -16.64 -4.08
CA THR A 188 -12.14 -16.61 -5.53
C THR A 188 -11.58 -17.92 -6.07
N LEU A 189 -10.73 -18.59 -5.29
CA LEU A 189 -10.10 -19.86 -5.65
C LEU A 189 -10.92 -21.07 -5.21
N ASN A 190 -12.09 -20.89 -4.60
CA ASN A 190 -12.93 -21.95 -4.00
C ASN A 190 -12.19 -22.80 -2.95
N ILE A 191 -11.27 -22.18 -2.20
CA ILE A 191 -10.55 -22.80 -1.09
C ILE A 191 -11.39 -22.65 0.18
N SER A 192 -11.56 -23.74 0.95
CA SER A 192 -12.27 -23.72 2.22
C SER A 192 -11.45 -23.05 3.33
N GLU A 193 -12.12 -22.46 4.34
CA GLU A 193 -11.43 -21.86 5.50
C GLU A 193 -10.60 -22.89 6.29
N LEU A 194 -11.03 -24.15 6.32
CA LEU A 194 -10.33 -25.28 6.98
C LEU A 194 -8.95 -25.61 6.36
N GLU A 195 -8.75 -25.25 5.09
CA GLU A 195 -7.46 -25.46 4.43
C GLU A 195 -6.45 -24.37 4.76
N LEU A 196 -6.92 -23.20 5.24
CA LEU A 196 -6.04 -22.11 5.71
C LEU A 196 -5.42 -22.38 7.09
N ASP A 197 -6.11 -23.15 7.94
CA ASP A 197 -5.62 -23.48 9.29
C ASP A 197 -4.50 -24.54 9.27
N ASN A 198 -4.23 -25.14 8.11
CA ASN A 198 -3.20 -26.15 7.88
C ASN A 198 -1.97 -25.61 7.13
N LEU A 199 -1.90 -24.31 6.87
CA LEU A 199 -0.76 -23.63 6.26
C LEU A 199 0.03 -22.82 7.31
#